data_55b60e7c0ed7ccee5b9086027d0dd647
#
_entry.id   55b60e7c0ed7ccee5b9086027d0dd647
#
_cell.length_a   1.000
_cell.length_b   1.000
_cell.length_c   1.000
_cell.angle_alpha   90.00
_cell.angle_beta   90.00
_cell.angle_gamma   90.00
#
_symmetry.space_group_name_H-M   'P 1'
#
loop_
_entity.id
_entity.type
_entity.pdbx_description
1 polymer ?
#
loop_
_entity_poly.entity_id
_entity_poly.type
_entity_poly.pdbx_seq_one_letter_code
_entity_poly.pdbx_strand_id
1 'polypeptide(L)'
;MILITKLVLGFVLTNINPTTSTNYQTINTPLAVYNETVNENPKKTAALKILQNKCNVCHKKRNPFMIFKQKNMDRRAKRIYNQVFIKKRMPKGDEIKLTKEEYNILETWLKTNL
;
A
#
# COMPACT_ATOMS: atom_id res chain seq x y z
N MET A 1 21.11 -5.18 82.24
CA MET A 1 19.69 -5.15 81.86
C MET A 1 19.52 -3.93 80.98
N ILE A 2 19.39 -4.17 79.69
CA ILE A 2 19.37 -3.12 78.68
C ILE A 2 17.90 -2.92 78.22
N LEU A 3 17.35 -1.75 78.58
CA LEU A 3 16.02 -1.33 78.12
C LEU A 3 16.08 -0.82 76.70
N ILE A 4 15.48 -1.56 75.81
CA ILE A 4 15.35 -1.19 74.43
C ILE A 4 14.05 -0.41 74.32
N THR A 5 14.15 0.91 74.23
CA THR A 5 13.03 1.80 73.89
C THR A 5 12.75 1.71 72.32
N LYS A 6 11.62 1.14 72.02
CA LYS A 6 11.13 1.12 70.62
C LYS A 6 10.60 2.49 70.24
N LEU A 7 11.34 3.16 69.35
CA LEU A 7 10.88 4.39 68.68
C LEU A 7 9.96 3.97 67.54
N VAL A 8 8.67 4.17 67.73
CA VAL A 8 7.69 3.96 66.64
C VAL A 8 7.65 5.24 65.81
N LEU A 9 8.33 5.20 64.69
CA LEU A 9 8.30 6.29 63.73
C LEU A 9 7.05 6.12 62.87
N GLY A 10 6.00 6.89 63.17
CA GLY A 10 4.77 6.93 62.37
C GLY A 10 5.03 7.54 61.00
N PHE A 11 4.97 6.70 59.98
CA PHE A 11 5.05 7.13 58.58
C PHE A 11 3.68 7.62 58.16
N VAL A 12 3.48 8.94 58.16
CA VAL A 12 2.28 9.56 57.62
C VAL A 12 2.40 9.55 56.11
N LEU A 13 1.70 8.61 55.45
CA LEU A 13 1.55 8.60 54.00
C LEU A 13 0.57 9.69 53.61
N THR A 14 1.07 10.83 53.25
CA THR A 14 0.27 11.85 52.57
C THR A 14 0.00 11.37 51.15
N ASN A 15 -1.22 10.93 50.90
CA ASN A 15 -1.72 10.64 49.58
C ASN A 15 -1.77 11.98 48.78
N ILE A 16 -0.74 12.26 48.06
CA ILE A 16 -0.76 13.33 47.03
C ILE A 16 -1.40 12.72 45.79
N ASN A 17 -2.69 12.88 45.67
CA ASN A 17 -3.36 12.68 44.38
C ASN A 17 -2.96 13.81 43.44
N PRO A 18 -2.16 13.62 42.44
CA PRO A 18 -2.06 14.57 41.37
C PRO A 18 -3.33 14.45 40.52
N THR A 19 -4.32 15.25 40.83
CA THR A 19 -5.43 15.48 39.92
C THR A 19 -4.88 16.26 38.72
N THR A 20 -4.08 15.58 37.92
CA THR A 20 -3.74 16.09 36.60
C THR A 20 -4.98 15.89 35.74
N SER A 21 -5.87 16.86 35.86
CA SER A 21 -6.91 17.07 34.84
C SER A 21 -6.20 17.43 33.55
N THR A 22 -5.62 16.46 32.90
CA THR A 22 -5.28 16.57 31.49
C THR A 22 -6.61 16.64 30.76
N ASN A 23 -7.06 17.86 30.51
CA ASN A 23 -7.97 18.12 29.42
C ASN A 23 -7.34 17.55 28.16
N TYR A 24 -7.55 16.26 27.92
CA TYR A 24 -7.54 15.74 26.58
C TYR A 24 -8.76 16.38 25.92
N GLN A 25 -8.58 17.60 25.43
CA GLN A 25 -9.37 17.98 24.29
C GLN A 25 -9.11 16.86 23.29
N THR A 26 -10.04 15.94 23.24
CA THR A 26 -10.27 15.15 22.06
C THR A 26 -10.36 16.17 20.93
N ILE A 27 -9.23 16.48 20.35
CA ILE A 27 -9.19 17.02 19.01
C ILE A 27 -9.81 15.90 18.20
N ASN A 28 -11.13 15.91 18.12
CA ASN A 28 -11.87 15.34 17.02
C ASN A 28 -11.54 16.21 15.81
N THR A 29 -10.21 16.35 15.56
CA THR A 29 -9.78 16.51 14.21
C THR A 29 -10.19 15.18 13.63
N PRO A 30 -11.19 15.11 12.75
CA PRO A 30 -11.24 13.99 11.86
C PRO A 30 -9.80 13.94 11.38
N LEU A 31 -9.09 12.83 11.61
CA LEU A 31 -8.03 12.48 10.71
C LEU A 31 -8.71 12.72 9.36
N ALA A 32 -8.49 13.90 8.82
CA ALA A 32 -8.56 14.06 7.42
C ALA A 32 -7.58 12.99 6.99
N VAL A 33 -8.14 11.78 6.85
CA VAL A 33 -7.60 10.80 5.97
C VAL A 33 -7.32 11.66 4.78
N TYR A 34 -6.06 12.04 4.65
CA TYR A 34 -5.57 12.67 3.47
C TYR A 34 -5.74 11.58 2.42
N ASN A 35 -7.00 11.37 2.08
CA ASN A 35 -7.38 10.88 0.80
C ASN A 35 -6.85 11.97 -0.12
N GLU A 36 -5.53 11.91 -0.39
CA GLU A 36 -5.14 12.18 -1.73
C GLU A 36 -6.12 11.35 -2.54
N THR A 37 -7.18 11.96 -2.93
CA THR A 37 -7.90 11.59 -4.11
C THR A 37 -6.94 11.89 -5.24
N VAL A 38 -5.87 11.08 -5.26
CA VAL A 38 -5.21 10.76 -6.51
C VAL A 38 -6.39 10.26 -7.31
N ASN A 39 -6.84 11.07 -8.23
CA ASN A 39 -7.91 10.74 -9.18
C ASN A 39 -7.33 9.64 -10.08
N GLU A 40 -6.97 8.52 -9.43
CA GLU A 40 -6.41 7.35 -10.09
C GLU A 40 -7.55 6.72 -10.86
N ASN A 41 -7.45 6.84 -12.16
CA ASN A 41 -8.35 6.14 -13.06
C ASN A 41 -8.41 4.65 -12.63
N PRO A 42 -9.54 4.16 -12.10
CA PRO A 42 -9.64 2.81 -11.54
C PRO A 42 -9.29 1.72 -12.57
N LYS A 43 -9.53 1.99 -13.85
CA LYS A 43 -9.12 1.10 -14.96
C LYS A 43 -7.60 1.01 -15.05
N LYS A 44 -6.90 2.12 -14.87
CA LYS A 44 -5.44 2.16 -14.89
C LYS A 44 -4.85 1.42 -13.70
N THR A 45 -5.39 1.61 -12.52
CA THR A 45 -4.94 0.92 -11.30
C THR A 45 -5.14 -0.60 -11.41
N ALA A 46 -6.29 -1.05 -11.90
CA ALA A 46 -6.56 -2.46 -12.14
C ALA A 46 -5.59 -3.05 -13.17
N ALA A 47 -5.37 -2.37 -14.28
CA ALA A 47 -4.41 -2.78 -15.31
C ALA A 47 -2.97 -2.84 -14.77
N LEU A 48 -2.56 -1.85 -13.95
CA LEU A 48 -1.24 -1.86 -13.32
C LEU A 48 -1.02 -3.08 -12.44
N LYS A 49 -2.02 -3.46 -11.65
CA LYS A 49 -1.97 -4.66 -10.81
C LYS A 49 -1.71 -5.92 -11.63
N ILE A 50 -2.38 -6.05 -12.78
CA ILE A 50 -2.14 -7.16 -13.72
C ILE A 50 -0.72 -7.12 -14.27
N LEU A 51 -0.26 -5.96 -14.73
CA LEU A 51 1.11 -5.80 -15.25
C LEU A 51 2.17 -6.12 -14.20
N GLN A 52 1.94 -5.77 -12.94
CA GLN A 52 2.84 -6.07 -11.84
C GLN A 52 2.91 -7.56 -11.54
N ASN A 53 1.76 -8.23 -11.48
CA ASN A 53 1.65 -9.63 -11.07
C ASN A 53 1.97 -10.62 -12.20
N LYS A 54 1.69 -10.27 -13.44
CA LYS A 54 1.85 -11.18 -14.57
C LYS A 54 3.05 -10.86 -15.47
N CYS A 55 3.38 -9.59 -15.62
CA CYS A 55 4.45 -9.16 -16.53
C CYS A 55 5.77 -8.89 -15.80
N ASN A 56 5.71 -8.12 -14.70
CA ASN A 56 6.92 -7.74 -13.98
C ASN A 56 7.63 -8.93 -13.34
N VAL A 57 6.95 -10.02 -13.06
CA VAL A 57 7.56 -11.26 -12.52
C VAL A 57 8.72 -11.72 -13.39
N CYS A 58 8.49 -11.84 -14.71
CA CYS A 58 9.54 -12.22 -15.66
C CYS A 58 10.44 -11.03 -16.02
N HIS A 59 9.86 -9.84 -16.19
CA HIS A 59 10.64 -8.67 -16.60
C HIS A 59 11.70 -8.28 -15.56
N LYS A 60 11.45 -8.43 -14.28
CA LYS A 60 12.46 -8.18 -13.23
C LYS A 60 13.74 -9.00 -13.45
N LYS A 61 13.60 -10.23 -13.90
CA LYS A 61 14.72 -11.16 -14.09
C LYS A 61 15.37 -11.01 -15.48
N ARG A 62 14.55 -10.87 -16.54
CA ARG A 62 15.01 -10.96 -17.93
C ARG A 62 15.19 -9.61 -18.63
N ASN A 63 14.43 -8.59 -18.20
CA ASN A 63 14.46 -7.25 -18.83
C ASN A 63 14.07 -6.17 -17.82
N PRO A 64 14.95 -5.81 -16.88
CA PRO A 64 14.64 -4.85 -15.79
C PRO A 64 14.29 -3.45 -16.30
N PHE A 65 14.70 -3.08 -17.52
CA PHE A 65 14.32 -1.80 -18.13
C PHE A 65 12.84 -1.75 -18.56
N MET A 66 12.17 -2.91 -18.61
CA MET A 66 10.77 -3.03 -19.01
C MET A 66 9.82 -3.26 -17.84
N ILE A 67 10.19 -2.85 -16.63
CA ILE A 67 9.30 -2.88 -15.47
C ILE A 67 8.17 -1.87 -15.64
N PHE A 68 6.94 -2.33 -15.47
CA PHE A 68 5.75 -1.49 -15.50
C PHE A 68 5.49 -0.84 -14.14
N LYS A 69 5.29 0.45 -14.15
CA LYS A 69 4.99 1.31 -13.00
C LYS A 69 3.90 2.30 -13.39
N GLN A 70 3.19 2.86 -12.44
CA GLN A 70 2.17 3.88 -12.64
C GLN A 70 2.59 4.98 -13.62
N LYS A 71 3.80 5.50 -13.43
CA LYS A 71 4.35 6.62 -14.21
C LYS A 71 4.74 6.29 -15.65
N ASN A 72 4.86 5.02 -16.04
CA ASN A 72 5.38 4.66 -17.35
C ASN A 72 4.42 3.82 -18.20
N MET A 73 3.31 3.36 -17.64
CA MET A 73 2.46 2.42 -18.32
C MET A 73 1.69 3.06 -19.49
N ASP A 74 1.26 4.32 -19.38
CA ASP A 74 0.55 5.02 -20.47
C ASP A 74 1.44 5.15 -21.70
N ARG A 75 2.66 5.62 -21.52
CA ARG A 75 3.65 5.72 -22.60
C ARG A 75 3.95 4.37 -23.27
N ARG A 76 3.73 3.28 -22.54
CA ARG A 76 3.99 1.91 -23.03
C ARG A 76 2.73 1.19 -23.52
N ALA A 77 1.57 1.81 -23.42
CA ALA A 77 0.28 1.19 -23.73
C ALA A 77 0.26 0.55 -25.12
N LYS A 78 0.62 1.28 -26.16
CA LYS A 78 0.70 0.79 -27.54
C LYS A 78 1.63 -0.43 -27.69
N ARG A 79 2.77 -0.42 -27.00
CA ARG A 79 3.72 -1.53 -27.04
C ARG A 79 3.17 -2.75 -26.29
N ILE A 80 2.52 -2.57 -25.15
CA ILE A 80 1.86 -3.64 -24.41
C ILE A 80 0.78 -4.27 -25.28
N TYR A 81 -0.10 -3.44 -25.88
CA TYR A 81 -1.16 -3.91 -26.75
C TYR A 81 -0.62 -4.77 -27.90
N ASN A 82 0.38 -4.28 -28.61
CA ASN A 82 1.01 -5.02 -29.70
C ASN A 82 1.59 -6.38 -29.26
N GLN A 83 2.22 -6.44 -28.09
CA GLN A 83 2.87 -7.68 -27.64
C GLN A 83 1.86 -8.70 -27.11
N VAL A 84 0.79 -8.24 -26.43
CA VAL A 84 -0.19 -9.12 -25.80
C VAL A 84 -1.30 -9.52 -26.75
N PHE A 85 -1.89 -8.56 -27.47
CA PHE A 85 -3.11 -8.79 -28.27
C PHE A 85 -2.84 -9.03 -29.73
N ILE A 86 -1.88 -8.33 -30.34
CA ILE A 86 -1.61 -8.47 -31.78
C ILE A 86 -0.63 -9.61 -32.04
N LYS A 87 0.57 -9.51 -31.46
CA LYS A 87 1.65 -10.48 -31.68
C LYS A 87 1.54 -11.71 -30.81
N LYS A 88 0.76 -11.66 -29.73
CA LYS A 88 0.56 -12.73 -28.76
C LYS A 88 1.88 -13.34 -28.25
N ARG A 89 2.92 -12.51 -28.08
CA ARG A 89 4.25 -12.93 -27.62
C ARG A 89 4.40 -12.83 -26.10
N MET A 90 3.47 -12.15 -25.42
CA MET A 90 3.48 -11.94 -23.98
C MET A 90 2.10 -12.24 -23.39
N PRO A 91 2.04 -12.87 -22.23
CA PRO A 91 3.14 -13.45 -21.47
C PRO A 91 3.86 -14.54 -22.27
N LYS A 92 5.19 -14.68 -22.03
CA LYS A 92 6.01 -15.70 -22.74
C LYS A 92 6.02 -17.02 -21.96
N GLY A 93 5.77 -18.11 -22.68
CA GLY A 93 5.73 -19.47 -22.12
C GLY A 93 4.37 -19.76 -21.47
N ASP A 94 4.31 -20.90 -20.78
CA ASP A 94 3.06 -21.44 -20.23
C ASP A 94 2.91 -21.23 -18.71
N GLU A 95 3.96 -20.78 -18.05
CA GLU A 95 4.01 -20.63 -16.59
C GLU A 95 3.09 -19.50 -16.08
N ILE A 96 2.95 -18.43 -16.86
CA ILE A 96 2.14 -17.26 -16.49
C ILE A 96 1.13 -17.01 -17.59
N LYS A 97 -0.15 -17.20 -17.28
CA LYS A 97 -1.26 -16.92 -18.19
C LYS A 97 -2.14 -15.82 -17.61
N LEU A 98 -2.72 -15.02 -18.47
CA LEU A 98 -3.80 -14.09 -18.11
C LEU A 98 -5.12 -14.85 -18.11
N THR A 99 -5.97 -14.57 -17.13
CA THR A 99 -7.36 -15.02 -17.18
C THR A 99 -8.15 -14.20 -18.20
N LYS A 100 -9.35 -14.65 -18.52
CA LYS A 100 -10.26 -13.92 -19.41
C LYS A 100 -10.57 -12.52 -18.88
N GLU A 101 -10.78 -12.43 -17.58
CA GLU A 101 -11.06 -11.18 -16.87
C GLU A 101 -9.86 -10.24 -16.91
N GLU A 102 -8.65 -10.77 -16.67
CA GLU A 102 -7.41 -9.99 -16.75
C GLU A 102 -7.18 -9.46 -18.17
N TYR A 103 -7.48 -10.26 -19.21
CA TYR A 103 -7.42 -9.79 -20.59
C TYR A 103 -8.40 -8.64 -20.82
N ASN A 104 -9.65 -8.76 -20.38
CA ASN A 104 -10.67 -7.73 -20.57
C ASN A 104 -10.31 -6.42 -19.85
N ILE A 105 -9.84 -6.50 -18.62
CA ILE A 105 -9.40 -5.33 -17.82
C ILE A 105 -8.23 -4.64 -18.53
N LEU A 106 -7.23 -5.40 -18.91
CA LEU A 106 -6.03 -4.87 -19.56
C LEU A 106 -6.37 -4.25 -20.91
N GLU A 107 -7.19 -4.91 -21.74
CA GLU A 107 -7.61 -4.42 -23.03
C GLU A 107 -8.42 -3.12 -22.93
N THR A 108 -9.36 -3.08 -21.98
CA THR A 108 -10.20 -1.90 -21.74
C THR A 108 -9.35 -0.67 -21.42
N TRP A 109 -8.36 -0.81 -20.54
CA TRP A 109 -7.46 0.28 -20.23
C TRP A 109 -6.57 0.63 -21.43
N LEU A 110 -6.01 -0.35 -22.12
CA LEU A 110 -5.12 -0.11 -23.27
C LEU A 110 -5.83 0.66 -24.38
N LYS A 111 -7.07 0.30 -24.71
CA LYS A 111 -7.86 1.00 -25.76
C LYS A 111 -8.10 2.47 -25.46
N THR A 112 -8.07 2.88 -24.19
CA THR A 112 -8.17 4.30 -23.82
C THR A 112 -6.86 5.07 -23.95
N ASN A 113 -5.74 4.38 -24.26
CA ASN A 113 -4.38 4.94 -24.31
C ASN A 113 -3.63 4.60 -25.61
N LEU A 114 -4.34 4.20 -26.68
CA LEU A 114 -3.77 3.89 -28.00
C LEU A 114 -3.66 5.10 -28.90
#